data_05b9da88b0c3762bc047e7d510b3ea08
#
_entry.id   05b9da88b0c3762bc047e7d510b3ea08
#
_cell.length_a   1.000
_cell.length_b   1.000
_cell.length_c   1.000
_cell.angle_alpha   90.00
_cell.angle_beta   90.00
_cell.angle_gamma   90.00
#
_symmetry.space_group_name_H-M   'P 1'
#
loop_
_entity.id
_entity.type
_entity.pdbx_description
1 polymer ?
#
loop_
_entity_poly.entity_id
_entity_poly.type
_entity_poly.pdbx_seq_one_letter_code
_entity_poly.pdbx_strand_id
1 'polypeptide(L)'
;MLGVAPTASGAEIKAAYRSLVKQHHPDAGGDDRTILALNAAWEVLRDPDRRRRYDLTAPTSLDPAGASFSVKRARAQSTRSAATDAVLQQWLQQVYGPIDRLLAQVINPFPAQLKALSADPYDDTLMESFCAFLEQGQARVDKVELIYRSQVCPPGGQAFALDLYHCLSLVKDALTELERYTMGYVDSYLHDGRELLKQARLRRQELQLQRRELGL
;
A
#
# COMPACT_ATOMS: atom_id res chain seq x y z
N MET A 1 23.72 -8.84 17.61
CA MET A 1 23.44 -7.40 17.70
C MET A 1 23.58 -6.86 19.11
N LEU A 2 22.78 -7.27 20.10
CA LEU A 2 22.94 -6.81 21.49
C LEU A 2 24.05 -7.53 22.27
N GLY A 3 24.64 -8.59 21.76
CA GLY A 3 25.75 -9.34 22.38
C GLY A 3 25.39 -10.04 23.72
N VAL A 4 24.10 -10.27 23.97
CA VAL A 4 23.62 -10.90 25.20
C VAL A 4 23.44 -12.43 25.02
N ALA A 5 23.59 -13.19 26.10
CA ALA A 5 23.35 -14.62 26.08
C ALA A 5 21.88 -14.93 25.80
N PRO A 6 21.56 -16.08 25.17
CA PRO A 6 20.17 -16.50 24.95
C PRO A 6 19.34 -16.58 26.24
N THR A 7 19.99 -16.86 27.37
CA THR A 7 19.39 -16.93 28.70
C THR A 7 19.34 -15.61 29.45
N ALA A 8 19.78 -14.49 28.84
CA ALA A 8 19.85 -13.20 29.49
C ALA A 8 18.48 -12.71 29.99
N SER A 9 18.41 -12.17 31.18
CA SER A 9 17.22 -11.56 31.76
C SER A 9 16.82 -10.28 31.03
N GLY A 10 15.59 -9.82 31.18
CA GLY A 10 15.13 -8.54 30.63
C GLY A 10 15.93 -7.35 31.13
N ALA A 11 16.46 -7.42 32.37
CA ALA A 11 17.32 -6.37 32.93
C ALA A 11 18.69 -6.32 32.24
N GLU A 12 19.29 -7.47 31.96
CA GLU A 12 20.59 -7.55 31.24
C GLU A 12 20.45 -7.09 29.79
N ILE A 13 19.35 -7.45 29.11
CA ILE A 13 19.05 -6.97 27.75
C ILE A 13 18.89 -5.45 27.73
N LYS A 14 18.19 -4.87 28.73
CA LYS A 14 18.02 -3.43 28.86
C LYS A 14 19.35 -2.71 29.14
N ALA A 15 20.22 -3.29 29.97
CA ALA A 15 21.54 -2.74 30.28
C ALA A 15 22.44 -2.76 29.03
N ALA A 16 22.48 -3.87 28.28
CA ALA A 16 23.25 -4.01 27.05
C ALA A 16 22.76 -3.01 25.98
N TYR A 17 21.46 -2.87 25.80
CA TYR A 17 20.88 -1.91 24.86
C TYR A 17 21.30 -0.47 25.20
N ARG A 18 21.16 -0.03 26.47
CA ARG A 18 21.55 1.31 26.90
C ARG A 18 23.05 1.59 26.70
N SER A 19 23.89 0.61 26.97
CA SER A 19 25.34 0.73 26.77
C SER A 19 25.68 0.94 25.31
N LEU A 20 25.10 0.13 24.41
CA LEU A 20 25.35 0.20 22.96
C LEU A 20 24.77 1.46 22.32
N VAL A 21 23.57 1.90 22.73
CA VAL A 21 23.01 3.17 22.26
C VAL A 21 23.90 4.36 22.68
N LYS A 22 24.44 4.36 23.90
CA LYS A 22 25.35 5.40 24.36
C LYS A 22 26.66 5.43 23.57
N GLN A 23 27.19 4.26 23.18
CA GLN A 23 28.42 4.14 22.40
C GLN A 23 28.23 4.56 20.93
N HIS A 24 27.07 4.33 20.37
CA HIS A 24 26.77 4.57 18.95
C HIS A 24 25.82 5.75 18.74
N HIS A 25 25.67 6.65 19.73
CA HIS A 25 24.81 7.82 19.57
C HIS A 25 25.34 8.76 18.48
N PRO A 26 24.45 9.34 17.63
CA PRO A 26 24.88 10.24 16.55
C PRO A 26 25.73 11.42 17.04
N ASP A 27 25.39 12.00 18.18
CA ASP A 27 26.16 13.10 18.79
C ASP A 27 27.59 12.68 19.28
N ALA A 28 27.81 11.36 19.42
CA ALA A 28 29.12 10.79 19.74
C ALA A 28 29.88 10.23 18.53
N GLY A 29 29.41 10.57 17.30
CA GLY A 29 30.00 10.11 16.05
C GLY A 29 29.59 8.68 15.64
N GLY A 30 28.49 8.18 16.17
CA GLY A 30 27.94 6.87 15.85
C GLY A 30 27.20 6.85 14.51
N ASP A 31 26.99 5.64 13.96
CA ASP A 31 26.30 5.40 12.71
C ASP A 31 24.80 5.18 12.92
N ASP A 32 23.96 5.95 12.20
CA ASP A 32 22.49 5.86 12.25
C ASP A 32 21.96 4.45 11.93
N ARG A 33 22.61 3.70 11.04
CA ARG A 33 22.24 2.32 10.71
C ARG A 33 22.40 1.38 11.89
N THR A 34 23.46 1.60 12.69
CA THR A 34 23.72 0.82 13.90
C THR A 34 22.64 1.10 14.95
N ILE A 35 22.25 2.35 15.14
CA ILE A 35 21.16 2.73 16.05
C ILE A 35 19.82 2.12 15.62
N LEU A 36 19.46 2.18 14.34
CA LEU A 36 18.24 1.55 13.82
C LEU A 36 18.23 0.04 14.08
N ALA A 37 19.35 -0.64 13.86
CA ALA A 37 19.47 -2.07 14.10
C ALA A 37 19.38 -2.41 15.62
N LEU A 38 19.95 -1.60 16.49
CA LEU A 38 19.84 -1.75 17.95
C LEU A 38 18.39 -1.55 18.43
N ASN A 39 17.69 -0.55 17.89
CA ASN A 39 16.29 -0.29 18.19
C ASN A 39 15.40 -1.46 17.77
N ALA A 40 15.57 -2.00 16.57
CA ALA A 40 14.85 -3.15 16.09
C ALA A 40 15.08 -4.40 16.96
N ALA A 41 16.33 -4.66 17.37
CA ALA A 41 16.66 -5.75 18.28
C ALA A 41 16.02 -5.55 19.68
N TRP A 42 16.02 -4.33 20.18
CA TRP A 42 15.37 -3.97 21.44
C TRP A 42 13.87 -4.19 21.41
N GLU A 43 13.18 -3.79 20.33
CA GLU A 43 11.72 -4.00 20.19
C GLU A 43 11.32 -5.47 20.24
N VAL A 44 12.14 -6.36 19.72
CA VAL A 44 11.89 -7.81 19.75
C VAL A 44 12.15 -8.38 21.15
N LEU A 45 13.26 -7.98 21.80
CA LEU A 45 13.75 -8.62 23.02
C LEU A 45 13.16 -8.04 24.32
N ARG A 46 12.60 -6.81 24.28
CA ARG A 46 11.91 -6.21 25.44
C ARG A 46 10.57 -6.84 25.77
N ASP A 47 9.87 -7.36 24.76
CA ASP A 47 8.55 -7.96 24.88
C ASP A 47 8.70 -9.47 25.10
N PRO A 48 8.19 -10.04 26.21
CA PRO A 48 8.33 -11.46 26.54
C PRO A 48 7.76 -12.39 25.45
N ASP A 49 6.66 -12.01 24.79
CA ASP A 49 6.03 -12.85 23.78
C ASP A 49 6.77 -12.77 22.44
N ARG A 50 7.26 -11.61 22.06
CA ARG A 50 8.13 -11.43 20.87
C ARG A 50 9.46 -12.14 21.07
N ARG A 51 10.04 -12.05 22.27
CA ARG A 51 11.26 -12.75 22.64
C ARG A 51 11.10 -14.27 22.58
N ARG A 52 10.03 -14.83 23.13
CA ARG A 52 9.74 -16.27 23.02
C ARG A 52 9.67 -16.74 21.57
N ARG A 53 9.04 -15.95 20.70
CA ARG A 53 8.98 -16.26 19.26
C ARG A 53 10.37 -16.20 18.63
N TYR A 54 11.18 -15.22 19.00
CA TYR A 54 12.56 -15.06 18.52
C TYR A 54 13.43 -16.23 19.00
N ASP A 55 13.38 -16.60 20.29
CA ASP A 55 14.15 -17.70 20.87
C ASP A 55 13.74 -19.06 20.25
N LEU A 56 12.48 -19.24 19.89
CA LEU A 56 12.00 -20.39 19.12
C LEU A 56 12.48 -20.41 17.67
N THR A 57 12.90 -19.25 17.12
CA THR A 57 13.38 -19.12 15.74
C THR A 57 14.90 -19.01 15.64
N ALA A 58 15.58 -18.71 16.76
CA ALA A 58 17.05 -18.66 16.79
C ALA A 58 17.64 -20.07 16.60
N PRO A 59 18.64 -20.26 15.70
CA PRO A 59 19.32 -21.53 15.56
C PRO A 59 20.13 -21.79 16.83
N THR A 60 19.65 -22.67 17.68
CA THR A 60 20.45 -23.24 18.78
C THR A 60 21.61 -24.03 18.14
N SER A 61 22.80 -23.59 18.43
CA SER A 61 24.06 -24.17 17.99
C SER A 61 24.17 -25.66 18.35
N LEU A 62 24.57 -26.46 17.36
CA LEU A 62 25.26 -27.74 17.47
C LEU A 62 24.48 -28.93 18.03
N ASP A 63 23.63 -29.53 17.14
CA ASP A 63 23.37 -30.97 17.19
C ASP A 63 23.34 -31.52 15.74
N PRO A 64 24.14 -32.54 15.39
CA PRO A 64 24.21 -33.11 14.05
C PRO A 64 22.93 -33.86 13.61
N ALA A 65 21.93 -34.02 14.51
CA ALA A 65 20.63 -34.58 14.19
C ALA A 65 19.61 -33.55 13.61
N GLY A 66 19.95 -32.24 13.58
CA GLY A 66 19.07 -31.15 13.18
C GLY A 66 18.96 -30.89 11.68
N ALA A 67 19.81 -31.52 10.85
CA ALA A 67 19.83 -31.23 9.41
C ALA A 67 18.55 -31.62 8.65
N SER A 68 17.79 -32.63 9.14
CA SER A 68 16.54 -33.05 8.51
C SER A 68 15.33 -32.17 8.88
N PHE A 69 15.36 -31.50 10.05
CA PHE A 69 14.29 -30.59 10.50
C PHE A 69 14.37 -29.21 9.86
N SER A 70 15.60 -28.72 9.57
CA SER A 70 15.79 -27.42 8.91
C SER A 70 15.31 -27.43 7.46
N VAL A 71 15.54 -28.53 6.73
CA VAL A 71 15.08 -28.69 5.34
C VAL A 71 13.54 -28.79 5.27
N LYS A 72 12.90 -29.50 6.20
CA LYS A 72 11.42 -29.56 6.29
C LYS A 72 10.82 -28.20 6.63
N ARG A 73 11.45 -27.41 7.50
CA ARG A 73 10.98 -26.07 7.90
C ARG A 73 11.20 -25.04 6.80
N ALA A 74 12.34 -25.04 6.13
CA ALA A 74 12.59 -24.19 4.96
C ALA A 74 11.64 -24.52 3.80
N ARG A 75 11.34 -25.81 3.56
CA ARG A 75 10.35 -26.24 2.56
C ARG A 75 8.92 -25.88 2.94
N ALA A 76 8.54 -25.97 4.22
CA ALA A 76 7.22 -25.52 4.71
C ALA A 76 7.07 -23.99 4.69
N GLN A 77 8.14 -23.24 4.88
CA GLN A 77 8.18 -21.79 4.79
C GLN A 77 8.13 -21.32 3.34
N SER A 78 8.84 -21.98 2.45
CA SER A 78 8.79 -21.75 1.00
C SER A 78 7.41 -22.08 0.41
N THR A 79 6.75 -23.15 0.84
CA THR A 79 5.39 -23.49 0.38
C THR A 79 4.33 -22.52 0.93
N ARG A 80 4.51 -21.97 2.14
CA ARG A 80 3.62 -20.92 2.69
C ARG A 80 3.80 -19.59 1.96
N SER A 81 5.03 -19.20 1.62
CA SER A 81 5.31 -18.01 0.82
C SER A 81 4.67 -18.15 -0.56
N ALA A 82 4.92 -19.22 -1.28
CA ALA A 82 4.33 -19.48 -2.59
C ALA A 82 2.79 -19.49 -2.59
N ALA A 83 2.18 -20.06 -1.53
CA ALA A 83 0.72 -20.04 -1.38
C ALA A 83 0.17 -18.63 -1.12
N THR A 84 0.88 -17.81 -0.32
CA THR A 84 0.51 -16.41 -0.07
C THR A 84 0.65 -15.57 -1.32
N ASP A 85 1.71 -15.78 -2.10
CA ASP A 85 1.96 -15.09 -3.35
C ASP A 85 0.88 -15.44 -4.39
N ALA A 86 0.47 -16.71 -4.49
CA ALA A 86 -0.62 -17.14 -5.37
C ALA A 86 -1.97 -16.49 -5.01
N VAL A 87 -2.28 -16.37 -3.71
CA VAL A 87 -3.52 -15.70 -3.25
C VAL A 87 -3.47 -14.20 -3.57
N LEU A 88 -2.31 -13.55 -3.42
CA LEU A 88 -2.14 -12.15 -3.79
C LEU A 88 -2.30 -11.95 -5.30
N GLN A 89 -1.71 -12.83 -6.11
CA GLN A 89 -1.87 -12.82 -7.56
C GLN A 89 -3.34 -12.95 -7.97
N GLN A 90 -4.07 -13.86 -7.37
CA GLN A 90 -5.49 -14.04 -7.62
C GLN A 90 -6.29 -12.78 -7.28
N TRP A 91 -6.02 -12.17 -6.13
CA TRP A 91 -6.66 -10.91 -5.71
C TRP A 91 -6.37 -9.77 -6.69
N LEU A 92 -5.12 -9.64 -7.14
CA LEU A 92 -4.73 -8.64 -8.14
C LEU A 92 -5.45 -8.85 -9.49
N GLN A 93 -5.70 -10.09 -9.90
CA GLN A 93 -6.44 -10.38 -11.12
C GLN A 93 -7.94 -10.15 -10.97
N GLN A 94 -8.52 -10.56 -9.84
CA GLN A 94 -9.99 -10.55 -9.64
C GLN A 94 -10.51 -9.21 -9.10
N VAL A 95 -9.70 -8.46 -8.35
CA VAL A 95 -10.09 -7.19 -7.73
C VAL A 95 -9.41 -6.03 -8.43
N TYR A 96 -8.07 -5.95 -8.38
CA TYR A 96 -7.35 -4.81 -8.93
C TYR A 96 -7.54 -4.65 -10.45
N GLY A 97 -7.43 -5.73 -11.21
CA GLY A 97 -7.53 -5.67 -12.67
C GLY A 97 -8.84 -5.08 -13.20
N PRO A 98 -10.01 -5.52 -12.72
CA PRO A 98 -11.29 -4.91 -13.05
C PRO A 98 -11.39 -3.45 -12.57
N ILE A 99 -10.92 -3.12 -11.38
CA ILE A 99 -10.94 -1.76 -10.83
C ILE A 99 -10.08 -0.83 -11.71
N ASP A 100 -8.85 -1.23 -12.05
CA ASP A 100 -7.96 -0.42 -12.89
C ASP A 100 -8.60 -0.10 -14.26
N ARG A 101 -9.30 -1.06 -14.86
CA ARG A 101 -10.04 -0.85 -16.13
C ARG A 101 -11.18 0.14 -15.98
N LEU A 102 -11.95 0.08 -14.89
CA LEU A 102 -13.07 0.99 -14.63
C LEU A 102 -12.57 2.41 -14.35
N LEU A 103 -11.53 2.55 -13.53
CA LEU A 103 -10.89 3.86 -13.27
C LEU A 103 -10.29 4.47 -14.53
N ALA A 104 -9.69 3.64 -15.40
CA ALA A 104 -9.19 4.11 -16.70
C ALA A 104 -10.27 4.72 -17.58
N GLN A 105 -11.49 4.18 -17.53
CA GLN A 105 -12.63 4.68 -18.33
C GLN A 105 -13.19 6.02 -17.80
N VAL A 106 -12.81 6.43 -16.61
CA VAL A 106 -13.11 7.76 -16.06
C VAL A 106 -11.95 8.72 -16.32
N ILE A 107 -10.74 8.32 -15.94
CA ILE A 107 -9.56 9.19 -15.94
C ILE A 107 -9.09 9.53 -17.36
N ASN A 108 -9.07 8.54 -18.27
CA ASN A 108 -8.45 8.74 -19.59
C ASN A 108 -9.28 9.63 -20.54
N PRO A 109 -10.62 9.54 -20.61
CA PRO A 109 -11.43 10.41 -21.47
C PRO A 109 -11.54 11.84 -20.96
N PHE A 110 -11.36 12.09 -19.67
CA PHE A 110 -11.59 13.39 -19.04
C PHE A 110 -10.92 14.58 -19.75
N PRO A 111 -9.63 14.53 -20.16
CA PRO A 111 -9.01 15.67 -20.85
C PRO A 111 -9.71 16.04 -22.16
N ALA A 112 -10.26 15.05 -22.89
CA ALA A 112 -11.00 15.29 -24.11
C ALA A 112 -12.39 15.89 -23.81
N GLN A 113 -13.07 15.40 -22.77
CA GLN A 113 -14.35 15.93 -22.30
C GLN A 113 -14.21 17.39 -21.84
N LEU A 114 -13.17 17.67 -21.07
CA LEU A 114 -12.87 19.04 -20.61
C LEU A 114 -12.57 19.96 -21.78
N LYS A 115 -11.80 19.51 -22.77
CA LYS A 115 -11.49 20.30 -23.98
C LYS A 115 -12.75 20.60 -24.78
N ALA A 116 -13.67 19.64 -24.92
CA ALA A 116 -14.93 19.85 -25.60
C ALA A 116 -15.78 20.92 -24.90
N LEU A 117 -15.96 20.78 -23.57
CA LEU A 117 -16.68 21.76 -22.76
C LEU A 117 -16.06 23.16 -22.81
N SER A 118 -14.74 23.26 -22.87
CA SER A 118 -14.01 24.54 -22.94
C SER A 118 -14.22 25.31 -24.23
N ALA A 119 -14.85 24.72 -25.25
CA ALA A 119 -15.18 25.42 -26.50
C ALA A 119 -16.30 26.45 -26.27
N ASP A 120 -17.32 26.07 -25.53
CA ASP A 120 -18.36 26.98 -25.00
C ASP A 120 -19.00 26.34 -23.76
N PRO A 121 -18.60 26.78 -22.52
CA PRO A 121 -19.13 26.22 -21.30
C PRO A 121 -20.63 26.51 -21.06
N TYR A 122 -21.21 27.42 -21.81
CA TYR A 122 -22.63 27.80 -21.71
C TYR A 122 -23.50 27.14 -22.79
N ASP A 123 -22.91 26.35 -23.70
CA ASP A 123 -23.66 25.55 -24.67
C ASP A 123 -24.33 24.36 -23.97
N ASP A 124 -25.66 24.31 -24.03
CA ASP A 124 -26.46 23.28 -23.37
C ASP A 124 -26.08 21.87 -23.83
N THR A 125 -25.78 21.68 -25.12
CA THR A 125 -25.43 20.37 -25.69
C THR A 125 -24.09 19.86 -25.17
N LEU A 126 -23.10 20.77 -25.08
CA LEU A 126 -21.78 20.43 -24.53
C LEU A 126 -21.88 20.12 -23.03
N MET A 127 -22.67 20.89 -22.30
CA MET A 127 -22.91 20.67 -20.88
C MET A 127 -23.66 19.35 -20.63
N GLU A 128 -24.72 19.05 -21.40
CA GLU A 128 -25.41 17.74 -21.31
C GLU A 128 -24.47 16.57 -21.57
N SER A 129 -23.59 16.67 -22.58
CA SER A 129 -22.59 15.66 -22.87
C SER A 129 -21.61 15.46 -21.72
N PHE A 130 -21.21 16.56 -21.09
CA PHE A 130 -20.31 16.50 -19.92
C PHE A 130 -21.02 15.91 -18.68
N CYS A 131 -22.27 16.27 -18.42
CA CYS A 131 -23.10 15.67 -17.37
C CYS A 131 -23.26 14.16 -17.58
N ALA A 132 -23.57 13.72 -18.79
CA ALA A 132 -23.68 12.30 -19.13
C ALA A 132 -22.36 11.53 -18.91
N PHE A 133 -21.22 12.17 -19.18
CA PHE A 133 -19.89 11.62 -18.84
C PHE A 133 -19.72 11.46 -17.34
N LEU A 134 -20.10 12.45 -16.52
CA LEU A 134 -20.00 12.39 -15.06
C LEU A 134 -20.92 11.31 -14.46
N GLU A 135 -22.16 11.19 -14.91
CA GLU A 135 -23.09 10.13 -14.50
C GLU A 135 -22.54 8.74 -14.78
N GLN A 136 -21.99 8.53 -15.99
CA GLN A 136 -21.32 7.27 -16.32
C GLN A 136 -20.07 7.04 -15.46
N GLY A 137 -19.34 8.12 -15.12
CA GLY A 137 -18.21 8.09 -14.19
C GLY A 137 -18.63 7.60 -12.83
N GLN A 138 -19.69 8.18 -12.26
CA GLN A 138 -20.24 7.80 -10.96
C GLN A 138 -20.69 6.34 -10.93
N ALA A 139 -21.43 5.88 -11.97
CA ALA A 139 -21.84 4.49 -12.07
C ALA A 139 -20.65 3.50 -12.13
N ARG A 140 -19.50 3.93 -12.70
CA ARG A 140 -18.27 3.13 -12.69
C ARG A 140 -17.62 3.11 -11.31
N VAL A 141 -17.57 4.24 -10.61
CA VAL A 141 -17.06 4.34 -9.24
C VAL A 141 -17.85 3.47 -8.29
N ASP A 142 -19.18 3.45 -8.39
CA ASP A 142 -20.05 2.58 -7.57
C ASP A 142 -19.72 1.10 -7.78
N LYS A 143 -19.48 0.69 -9.04
CA LYS A 143 -19.02 -0.68 -9.37
C LYS A 143 -17.64 -0.98 -8.77
N VAL A 144 -16.72 -0.01 -8.81
CA VAL A 144 -15.39 -0.14 -8.21
C VAL A 144 -15.51 -0.36 -6.70
N GLU A 145 -16.35 0.39 -5.99
CA GLU A 145 -16.59 0.20 -4.56
C GLU A 145 -17.13 -1.20 -4.24
N LEU A 146 -18.06 -1.71 -5.04
CA LEU A 146 -18.60 -3.07 -4.87
C LEU A 146 -17.50 -4.12 -5.07
N ILE A 147 -16.66 -3.99 -6.10
CA ILE A 147 -15.56 -4.93 -6.37
C ILE A 147 -14.54 -4.85 -5.24
N TYR A 148 -14.15 -3.65 -4.79
CA TYR A 148 -13.18 -3.45 -3.72
C TYR A 148 -13.63 -4.10 -2.39
N ARG A 149 -14.92 -4.02 -2.07
CA ARG A 149 -15.51 -4.62 -0.86
C ARG A 149 -15.78 -6.12 -0.99
N SER A 150 -15.77 -6.69 -2.19
CA SER A 150 -16.14 -8.09 -2.43
C SER A 150 -15.14 -9.09 -1.87
N GLN A 151 -13.87 -8.71 -1.75
CA GLN A 151 -12.79 -9.58 -1.28
C GLN A 151 -11.82 -8.83 -0.38
N VAL A 152 -11.47 -9.46 0.74
CA VAL A 152 -10.45 -8.93 1.66
C VAL A 152 -9.08 -9.06 1.02
N CYS A 153 -8.28 -7.99 1.11
CA CYS A 153 -6.91 -8.02 0.62
C CYS A 153 -6.07 -9.03 1.42
N PRO A 154 -5.34 -9.93 0.75
CA PRO A 154 -4.49 -10.92 1.41
C PRO A 154 -3.29 -10.27 2.13
N PRO A 155 -2.71 -10.99 3.10
CA PRO A 155 -1.47 -10.56 3.76
C PRO A 155 -0.37 -10.28 2.73
N GLY A 156 0.31 -9.13 2.88
CA GLY A 156 1.34 -8.67 1.94
C GLY A 156 0.86 -7.68 0.87
N GLY A 157 -0.46 -7.61 0.60
CA GLY A 157 -1.05 -6.64 -0.35
C GLY A 157 -1.65 -5.39 0.28
N GLN A 158 -1.61 -5.24 1.62
CA GLN A 158 -2.35 -4.18 2.32
C GLN A 158 -1.91 -2.76 1.93
N ALA A 159 -0.61 -2.54 1.74
CA ALA A 159 -0.11 -1.24 1.28
C ALA A 159 -0.64 -0.90 -0.12
N PHE A 160 -0.58 -1.87 -1.03
CA PHE A 160 -1.11 -1.74 -2.38
C PHE A 160 -2.64 -1.49 -2.39
N ALA A 161 -3.40 -2.21 -1.55
CA ALA A 161 -4.84 -2.01 -1.41
C ALA A 161 -5.18 -0.63 -0.85
N LEU A 162 -4.38 -0.11 0.08
CA LEU A 162 -4.54 1.25 0.62
C LEU A 162 -4.27 2.30 -0.46
N ASP A 163 -3.22 2.15 -1.25
CA ASP A 163 -2.92 3.05 -2.38
C ASP A 163 -4.03 3.00 -3.44
N LEU A 164 -4.60 1.83 -3.69
CA LEU A 164 -5.76 1.67 -4.58
C LEU A 164 -6.99 2.40 -4.02
N TYR A 165 -7.25 2.30 -2.72
CA TYR A 165 -8.32 3.04 -2.05
C TYR A 165 -8.14 4.55 -2.16
N HIS A 166 -6.92 5.05 -1.97
CA HIS A 166 -6.63 6.49 -2.15
C HIS A 166 -6.84 6.94 -3.59
N CYS A 167 -6.46 6.13 -4.58
CA CYS A 167 -6.73 6.42 -5.99
C CYS A 167 -8.24 6.51 -6.26
N LEU A 168 -9.03 5.57 -5.70
CA LEU A 168 -10.49 5.58 -5.81
C LEU A 168 -11.10 6.83 -5.17
N SER A 169 -10.67 7.19 -3.96
CA SER A 169 -11.15 8.40 -3.26
C SER A 169 -10.90 9.66 -4.09
N LEU A 170 -9.72 9.82 -4.67
CA LEU A 170 -9.41 10.95 -5.54
C LEU A 170 -10.35 11.05 -6.75
N VAL A 171 -10.69 9.92 -7.38
CA VAL A 171 -11.64 9.91 -8.51
C VAL A 171 -13.05 10.28 -8.05
N LYS A 172 -13.49 9.76 -6.91
CA LYS A 172 -14.80 10.06 -6.34
C LYS A 172 -14.97 11.53 -5.98
N ASP A 173 -13.97 12.09 -5.27
CA ASP A 173 -13.96 13.49 -4.89
C ASP A 173 -13.94 14.39 -6.14
N ALA A 174 -13.15 14.01 -7.15
CA ALA A 174 -13.10 14.75 -8.41
C ALA A 174 -14.47 14.80 -9.12
N LEU A 175 -15.17 13.66 -9.21
CA LEU A 175 -16.50 13.64 -9.83
C LEU A 175 -17.49 14.50 -9.05
N THR A 176 -17.41 14.52 -7.71
CA THR A 176 -18.24 15.38 -6.87
C THR A 176 -17.99 16.87 -7.13
N GLU A 177 -16.72 17.29 -7.23
CA GLU A 177 -16.39 18.68 -7.54
C GLU A 177 -16.82 19.08 -8.96
N LEU A 178 -16.64 18.18 -9.94
CA LEU A 178 -17.08 18.42 -11.31
C LEU A 178 -18.61 18.49 -11.43
N GLU A 179 -19.36 17.70 -10.66
CA GLU A 179 -20.81 17.77 -10.59
C GLU A 179 -21.27 19.12 -9.98
N ARG A 180 -20.60 19.60 -8.93
CA ARG A 180 -20.87 20.94 -8.38
C ARG A 180 -20.65 22.04 -9.41
N TYR A 181 -19.61 21.91 -10.25
CA TYR A 181 -19.36 22.85 -11.34
C TYR A 181 -20.55 22.91 -12.31
N THR A 182 -21.14 21.78 -12.70
CA THR A 182 -22.27 21.76 -13.65
C THR A 182 -23.53 22.41 -13.10
N MET A 183 -23.66 22.51 -11.77
CA MET A 183 -24.81 23.16 -11.11
C MET A 183 -24.65 24.67 -10.97
N GLY A 184 -23.43 25.19 -10.88
CA GLY A 184 -23.22 26.59 -10.51
C GLY A 184 -22.19 27.34 -11.37
N TYR A 185 -21.54 26.69 -12.30
CA TYR A 185 -20.48 27.27 -13.17
C TYR A 185 -19.34 27.96 -12.40
N VAL A 186 -19.06 27.47 -11.19
CA VAL A 186 -17.98 28.03 -10.35
C VAL A 186 -16.65 27.41 -10.73
N ASP A 187 -15.77 28.21 -11.31
CA ASP A 187 -14.47 27.76 -11.87
C ASP A 187 -13.57 27.02 -10.85
N SER A 188 -13.66 27.35 -9.57
CA SER A 188 -12.88 26.64 -8.55
C SER A 188 -13.22 25.14 -8.49
N TYR A 189 -14.50 24.76 -8.63
CA TYR A 189 -14.88 23.34 -8.65
C TYR A 189 -14.34 22.61 -9.87
N LEU A 190 -14.32 23.26 -11.03
CA LEU A 190 -13.73 22.71 -12.24
C LEU A 190 -12.21 22.52 -12.07
N HIS A 191 -11.54 23.52 -11.48
CA HIS A 191 -10.11 23.45 -11.18
C HIS A 191 -9.79 22.31 -10.22
N ASP A 192 -10.51 22.22 -9.10
CA ASP A 192 -10.28 21.21 -8.07
C ASP A 192 -10.54 19.79 -8.61
N GLY A 193 -11.64 19.58 -9.32
CA GLY A 193 -11.95 18.31 -9.97
C GLY A 193 -10.87 17.87 -10.97
N ARG A 194 -10.33 18.84 -11.74
CA ARG A 194 -9.24 18.60 -12.67
C ARG A 194 -7.94 18.18 -11.97
N GLU A 195 -7.55 18.87 -10.90
CA GLU A 195 -6.33 18.56 -10.15
C GLU A 195 -6.46 17.21 -9.42
N LEU A 196 -7.63 16.88 -8.87
CA LEU A 196 -7.90 15.57 -8.27
C LEU A 196 -7.78 14.44 -9.29
N LEU A 197 -8.34 14.59 -10.50
CA LEU A 197 -8.18 13.57 -11.57
C LEU A 197 -6.74 13.45 -12.07
N LYS A 198 -5.99 14.53 -12.08
CA LYS A 198 -4.56 14.49 -12.40
C LYS A 198 -3.77 13.71 -11.34
N GLN A 199 -4.05 13.95 -10.05
CA GLN A 199 -3.45 13.18 -8.95
C GLN A 199 -3.86 11.70 -9.02
N ALA A 200 -5.14 11.41 -9.28
CA ALA A 200 -5.62 10.04 -9.47
C ALA A 200 -4.91 9.32 -10.62
N ARG A 201 -4.64 10.02 -11.72
CA ARG A 201 -3.88 9.49 -12.85
C ARG A 201 -2.46 9.11 -12.47
N LEU A 202 -1.75 9.97 -11.73
CA LEU A 202 -0.39 9.69 -11.24
C LEU A 202 -0.39 8.50 -10.29
N ARG A 203 -1.31 8.49 -9.31
CA ARG A 203 -1.44 7.38 -8.36
C ARG A 203 -1.74 6.06 -9.06
N ARG A 204 -2.60 6.07 -10.08
CA ARG A 204 -2.88 4.90 -10.89
C ARG A 204 -1.64 4.39 -11.65
N GLN A 205 -0.81 5.28 -12.16
CA GLN A 205 0.47 4.91 -12.81
C GLN A 205 1.43 4.26 -11.82
N GLU A 206 1.54 4.78 -10.60
CA GLU A 206 2.33 4.18 -9.52
C GLU A 206 1.85 2.77 -9.18
N LEU A 207 0.53 2.56 -9.04
CA LEU A 207 -0.06 1.25 -8.82
C LEU A 207 0.26 0.25 -9.95
N GLN A 208 0.27 0.72 -11.19
CA GLN A 208 0.65 -0.13 -12.34
C GLN A 208 2.13 -0.53 -12.31
N LEU A 209 3.02 0.36 -11.84
CA LEU A 209 4.44 0.04 -11.64
C LEU A 209 4.62 -0.95 -10.49
N GLN A 210 4.03 -0.68 -9.33
CA GLN A 210 4.07 -1.59 -8.17
C GLN A 210 3.56 -3.00 -8.53
N ARG A 211 2.49 -3.09 -9.32
CA ARG A 211 1.98 -4.38 -9.79
C ARG A 211 3.02 -5.15 -10.61
N ARG A 212 3.77 -4.47 -11.48
CA ARG A 212 4.84 -5.10 -12.28
C ARG A 212 5.98 -5.60 -11.42
N GLU A 213 6.35 -4.85 -10.36
CA GLU A 213 7.39 -5.24 -9.40
C GLU A 213 6.98 -6.47 -8.58
N LEU A 214 5.67 -6.64 -8.33
CA LEU A 214 5.13 -7.84 -7.68
C LEU A 214 5.14 -9.09 -8.58
N GLY A 215 5.69 -9.00 -9.81
CA GLY A 215 5.95 -10.14 -10.69
C GLY A 215 4.76 -10.57 -11.56
N LEU A 216 3.91 -9.61 -11.95
CA LEU A 216 2.66 -9.85 -12.70
C LEU A 216 2.56 -9.08 -14.01
#